data_88133a68ca11a5b4ba9efae7258638af
#
_entry.id   88133a68ca11a5b4ba9efae7258638af
#
_cell.length_a   1.000
_cell.length_b   1.000
_cell.length_c   1.000
_cell.angle_alpha   90.00
_cell.angle_beta   90.00
_cell.angle_gamma   90.00
#
_symmetry.space_group_name_H-M   'P 1'
#
loop_
_entity.id
_entity.type
_entity.pdbx_description
1 polymer ?
#
loop_
_entity_poly.entity_id
_entity_poly.type
_entity_poly.pdbx_seq_one_letter_code
_entity_poly.pdbx_strand_id
1 'polypeptide(L)'
;PRHDSVEALIDAGGIDGAMVCLSNQEGVEAIEKLAAAGIPVLAEKPVVGSVADGQRVLDAVTSAQIPFQTGYMWRYDDCTNRLRDMIADGRFGKLISIEMNFVTSDVRRRGASHYLFDPQISGGGFFNWLACHYLDLLLYVTGESVVGVTARADNFGVSDIEVEDGGVAIMDLQCGALATFVGGYWIPRWAGEAHWTIRGSERWVRWDPGREDTGGALDIHGPQPQWYAMEDVYNSPVNDTSGYGGTLGVSLLNDWFDCIEGKVDACRNTAQ
;
A
#
# COMPACT_ATOMS: atom_id res chain seq x y z
N PRO A 1 -25.44 11.43 13.60
CA PRO A 1 -26.61 10.75 13.01
C PRO A 1 -26.19 9.49 12.27
N ARG A 2 -27.11 8.54 12.11
CA ARG A 2 -26.91 7.34 11.28
C ARG A 2 -27.83 7.47 10.06
N HIS A 3 -27.28 7.14 8.88
CA HIS A 3 -28.00 7.19 7.61
C HIS A 3 -28.00 5.78 6.99
N ASP A 4 -29.06 5.43 6.27
CA ASP A 4 -29.26 4.10 5.74
C ASP A 4 -28.64 3.90 4.34
N SER A 5 -28.18 5.00 3.72
CA SER A 5 -27.50 4.97 2.42
C SER A 5 -26.54 6.16 2.24
N VAL A 6 -25.67 6.07 1.24
CA VAL A 6 -24.77 7.18 0.84
C VAL A 6 -25.58 8.40 0.40
N GLU A 7 -26.66 8.19 -0.36
CA GLU A 7 -27.56 9.27 -0.79
C GLU A 7 -28.18 9.99 0.38
N ALA A 8 -28.73 9.24 1.36
CA ALA A 8 -29.33 9.83 2.56
C ALA A 8 -28.29 10.62 3.38
N LEU A 9 -27.03 10.18 3.40
CA LEU A 9 -25.93 10.92 4.01
C LEU A 9 -25.63 12.23 3.29
N ILE A 10 -25.56 12.17 1.95
CA ILE A 10 -25.33 13.36 1.10
C ILE A 10 -26.47 14.36 1.24
N ASP A 11 -27.73 13.89 1.18
CA ASP A 11 -28.93 14.74 1.28
C ASP A 11 -29.04 15.43 2.66
N ALA A 12 -28.57 14.79 3.70
CA ALA A 12 -28.54 15.38 5.05
C ALA A 12 -27.55 16.54 5.16
N GLY A 13 -26.51 16.59 4.32
CA GLY A 13 -25.50 17.63 4.28
C GLY A 13 -24.64 17.74 5.53
N GLY A 14 -23.81 18.80 5.57
CA GLY A 14 -22.98 19.12 6.75
C GLY A 14 -21.81 18.17 6.97
N ILE A 15 -21.29 17.55 5.89
CA ILE A 15 -20.09 16.72 5.90
C ILE A 15 -19.02 17.37 5.02
N ASP A 16 -17.79 17.47 5.53
CA ASP A 16 -16.65 18.08 4.84
C ASP A 16 -15.80 17.04 4.10
N GLY A 17 -16.01 15.76 4.37
CA GLY A 17 -15.35 14.62 3.73
C GLY A 17 -15.94 13.30 4.20
N ALA A 18 -15.68 12.23 3.45
CA ALA A 18 -16.17 10.89 3.74
C ALA A 18 -15.05 9.84 3.66
N MET A 19 -14.97 8.95 4.66
CA MET A 19 -14.15 7.73 4.60
C MET A 19 -14.98 6.58 4.04
N VAL A 20 -14.48 5.94 2.99
CA VAL A 20 -15.10 4.78 2.35
C VAL A 20 -14.36 3.52 2.78
N CYS A 21 -14.99 2.73 3.66
CA CYS A 21 -14.48 1.46 4.21
C CYS A 21 -15.44 0.31 3.82
N LEU A 22 -15.76 0.21 2.56
CA LEU A 22 -16.69 -0.75 1.99
C LEU A 22 -15.93 -1.88 1.24
N SER A 23 -16.67 -2.89 0.79
CA SER A 23 -16.12 -3.87 -0.16
C SER A 23 -15.70 -3.19 -1.46
N ASN A 24 -14.78 -3.81 -2.22
CA ASN A 24 -14.32 -3.26 -3.50
C ASN A 24 -15.45 -2.97 -4.49
N GLN A 25 -16.53 -3.74 -4.42
CA GLN A 25 -17.69 -3.56 -5.30
C GLN A 25 -18.56 -2.38 -4.87
N GLU A 26 -18.92 -2.31 -3.58
CA GLU A 26 -19.77 -1.24 -3.05
C GLU A 26 -19.04 0.10 -2.96
N GLY A 27 -17.72 0.05 -2.74
CA GLY A 27 -16.86 1.23 -2.61
C GLY A 27 -16.84 2.11 -3.86
N VAL A 28 -16.82 1.49 -5.05
CA VAL A 28 -16.80 2.22 -6.33
C VAL A 28 -18.03 3.11 -6.47
N GLU A 29 -19.22 2.55 -6.28
CA GLU A 29 -20.47 3.33 -6.40
C GLU A 29 -20.58 4.43 -5.33
N ALA A 30 -20.10 4.15 -4.11
CA ALA A 30 -20.07 5.13 -3.03
C ALA A 30 -19.14 6.31 -3.39
N ILE A 31 -17.94 6.03 -3.92
CA ILE A 31 -16.99 7.06 -4.33
C ILE A 31 -17.57 7.91 -5.48
N GLU A 32 -18.19 7.30 -6.51
CA GLU A 32 -18.82 8.01 -7.61
C GLU A 32 -19.90 8.99 -7.13
N LYS A 33 -20.78 8.55 -6.19
CA LYS A 33 -21.83 9.38 -5.62
C LYS A 33 -21.27 10.55 -4.80
N LEU A 34 -20.27 10.28 -3.94
CA LEU A 34 -19.60 11.31 -3.14
C LEU A 34 -18.88 12.33 -4.03
N ALA A 35 -18.16 11.85 -5.04
CA ALA A 35 -17.49 12.72 -6.01
C ALA A 35 -18.48 13.60 -6.76
N ALA A 36 -19.59 13.04 -7.24
CA ALA A 36 -20.66 13.82 -7.92
C ALA A 36 -21.27 14.89 -7.02
N ALA A 37 -21.27 14.68 -5.69
CA ALA A 37 -21.72 15.66 -4.71
C ALA A 37 -20.62 16.65 -4.28
N GLY A 38 -19.41 16.56 -4.82
CA GLY A 38 -18.28 17.42 -4.47
C GLY A 38 -17.69 17.15 -3.08
N ILE A 39 -17.89 15.96 -2.53
CA ILE A 39 -17.44 15.59 -1.19
C ILE A 39 -16.07 14.92 -1.27
N PRO A 40 -15.03 15.45 -0.59
CA PRO A 40 -13.72 14.83 -0.47
C PRO A 40 -13.79 13.39 0.05
N VAL A 41 -12.97 12.49 -0.52
CA VAL A 41 -13.00 11.06 -0.20
C VAL A 41 -11.64 10.55 0.28
N LEU A 42 -11.64 9.79 1.38
CA LEU A 42 -10.56 8.87 1.73
C LEU A 42 -11.09 7.44 1.56
N ALA A 43 -10.50 6.67 0.66
CA ALA A 43 -10.89 5.29 0.39
C ALA A 43 -9.90 4.30 0.99
N GLU A 44 -10.41 3.28 1.72
CA GLU A 44 -9.59 2.17 2.17
C GLU A 44 -9.03 1.37 0.99
N LYS A 45 -7.88 0.76 1.22
CA LYS A 45 -7.22 -0.10 0.24
C LYS A 45 -7.72 -1.59 0.37
N PRO A 46 -7.71 -2.32 -0.71
CA PRO A 46 -7.61 -1.86 -2.09
C PRO A 46 -8.87 -1.08 -2.48
N VAL A 47 -8.69 0.02 -3.19
CA VAL A 47 -9.84 0.89 -3.56
C VAL A 47 -10.82 0.14 -4.47
N VAL A 48 -10.29 -0.73 -5.32
CA VAL A 48 -11.04 -1.46 -6.36
C VAL A 48 -10.52 -2.89 -6.52
N GLY A 49 -11.35 -3.76 -7.11
CA GLY A 49 -11.00 -5.13 -7.47
C GLY A 49 -10.63 -5.32 -8.95
N SER A 50 -10.79 -4.30 -9.79
CA SER A 50 -10.51 -4.39 -11.23
C SER A 50 -9.95 -3.09 -11.80
N VAL A 51 -9.20 -3.19 -12.91
CA VAL A 51 -8.68 -2.02 -13.64
C VAL A 51 -9.82 -1.14 -14.17
N ALA A 52 -10.91 -1.75 -14.63
CA ALA A 52 -12.07 -1.01 -15.13
C ALA A 52 -12.72 -0.14 -14.04
N ASP A 53 -12.87 -0.70 -12.84
CA ASP A 53 -13.39 0.06 -11.69
C ASP A 53 -12.40 1.13 -11.22
N GLY A 54 -11.10 0.85 -11.29
CA GLY A 54 -10.07 1.85 -11.03
C GLY A 54 -10.18 3.06 -11.94
N GLN A 55 -10.42 2.83 -13.24
CA GLN A 55 -10.63 3.92 -14.19
C GLN A 55 -11.91 4.72 -13.87
N ARG A 56 -13.01 4.06 -13.50
CA ARG A 56 -14.25 4.73 -13.08
C ARG A 56 -14.03 5.66 -11.89
N VAL A 57 -13.34 5.16 -10.85
CA VAL A 57 -13.01 5.97 -9.67
C VAL A 57 -12.13 7.16 -10.06
N LEU A 58 -11.08 6.93 -10.85
CA LEU A 58 -10.16 7.98 -11.29
C LEU A 58 -10.91 9.06 -12.09
N ASP A 59 -11.76 8.67 -13.03
CA ASP A 59 -12.54 9.58 -13.84
C ASP A 59 -13.52 10.41 -12.97
N ALA A 60 -14.18 9.78 -12.01
CA ALA A 60 -15.11 10.43 -11.10
C ALA A 60 -14.42 11.50 -10.24
N VAL A 61 -13.33 11.14 -9.55
CA VAL A 61 -12.63 12.05 -8.63
C VAL A 61 -11.91 13.17 -9.37
N THR A 62 -11.36 12.89 -10.57
CA THR A 62 -10.68 13.88 -11.42
C THR A 62 -11.68 14.87 -11.99
N SER A 63 -12.81 14.38 -12.51
CA SER A 63 -13.86 15.25 -13.06
C SER A 63 -14.49 16.16 -12.01
N ALA A 64 -14.65 15.65 -10.80
CA ALA A 64 -15.18 16.41 -9.67
C ALA A 64 -14.16 17.36 -9.02
N GLN A 65 -12.86 17.17 -9.31
CA GLN A 65 -11.75 17.93 -8.72
C GLN A 65 -11.77 17.95 -7.19
N ILE A 66 -12.17 16.84 -6.57
CA ILE A 66 -12.20 16.69 -5.12
C ILE A 66 -10.86 16.19 -4.56
N PRO A 67 -10.50 16.53 -3.31
CA PRO A 67 -9.46 15.84 -2.59
C PRO A 67 -9.75 14.34 -2.47
N PHE A 68 -8.85 13.52 -3.02
CA PHE A 68 -8.96 12.07 -2.98
C PHE A 68 -7.70 11.46 -2.35
N GLN A 69 -7.87 10.63 -1.33
CA GLN A 69 -6.80 9.97 -0.60
C GLN A 69 -7.06 8.46 -0.58
N THR A 70 -6.00 7.66 -0.67
CA THR A 70 -6.07 6.19 -0.55
C THR A 70 -5.42 5.70 0.74
N GLY A 71 -5.88 4.58 1.27
CA GLY A 71 -5.45 4.02 2.55
C GLY A 71 -4.04 3.41 2.58
N TYR A 72 -3.13 3.81 1.69
CA TYR A 72 -1.74 3.34 1.67
C TYR A 72 -0.89 4.04 2.74
N MET A 73 -1.17 3.76 4.01
CA MET A 73 -0.56 4.44 5.16
C MET A 73 0.96 4.26 5.28
N TRP A 74 1.54 3.21 4.69
CA TRP A 74 2.97 2.93 4.76
C TRP A 74 3.84 3.96 4.03
N ARG A 75 3.25 4.77 3.15
CA ARG A 75 3.91 5.93 2.55
C ARG A 75 4.20 7.05 3.56
N TYR A 76 3.67 6.95 4.79
CA TYR A 76 3.93 7.90 5.89
C TYR A 76 5.00 7.40 6.86
N ASP A 77 5.53 6.19 6.65
CA ASP A 77 6.60 5.63 7.47
C ASP A 77 7.95 6.34 7.20
N ASP A 78 8.71 6.57 8.27
CA ASP A 78 9.99 7.29 8.22
C ASP A 78 11.06 6.52 7.43
N CYS A 79 11.14 5.18 7.61
CA CYS A 79 12.06 4.35 6.83
C CYS A 79 11.72 4.39 5.34
N THR A 80 10.44 4.30 5.00
CA THR A 80 9.94 4.40 3.63
C THR A 80 10.37 5.72 2.98
N ASN A 81 10.12 6.84 3.66
CA ASN A 81 10.44 8.16 3.12
C ASN A 81 11.95 8.39 3.03
N ARG A 82 12.72 7.98 4.06
CA ARG A 82 14.18 8.06 4.03
C ARG A 82 14.76 7.28 2.85
N LEU A 83 14.28 6.07 2.62
CA LEU A 83 14.74 5.22 1.52
C LEU A 83 14.38 5.83 0.16
N ARG A 84 13.13 6.31 0.00
CA ARG A 84 12.69 7.01 -1.20
C ARG A 84 13.58 8.23 -1.50
N ASP A 85 13.82 9.08 -0.51
CA ASP A 85 14.61 10.29 -0.68
C ASP A 85 16.07 9.96 -1.05
N MET A 86 16.66 8.91 -0.45
CA MET A 86 18.00 8.45 -0.81
C MET A 86 18.09 7.94 -2.25
N ILE A 87 17.04 7.25 -2.74
CA ILE A 87 16.99 6.79 -4.12
C ILE A 87 16.80 7.96 -5.07
N ALA A 88 15.87 8.87 -4.77
CA ALA A 88 15.60 10.08 -5.55
C ALA A 88 16.82 11.02 -5.65
N ASP A 89 17.61 11.11 -4.58
CA ASP A 89 18.88 11.86 -4.54
C ASP A 89 20.03 11.17 -5.32
N GLY A 90 19.76 9.99 -5.93
CA GLY A 90 20.74 9.23 -6.68
C GLY A 90 21.81 8.54 -5.83
N ARG A 91 21.63 8.45 -4.51
CA ARG A 91 22.62 7.85 -3.59
C ARG A 91 22.85 6.36 -3.81
N PHE A 92 21.89 5.66 -4.41
CA PHE A 92 22.02 4.25 -4.81
C PHE A 92 22.73 4.06 -6.15
N GLY A 93 22.97 5.14 -6.90
CA GLY A 93 23.43 5.05 -8.29
C GLY A 93 22.34 4.42 -9.16
N LYS A 94 22.75 3.57 -10.13
CA LYS A 94 21.79 2.82 -10.96
C LYS A 94 21.14 1.70 -10.13
N LEU A 95 19.81 1.67 -10.04
CA LEU A 95 19.08 0.54 -9.44
C LEU A 95 19.33 -0.73 -10.28
N ILE A 96 19.56 -1.85 -9.60
CA ILE A 96 19.89 -3.15 -10.21
C ILE A 96 18.81 -4.18 -9.87
N SER A 97 18.54 -4.40 -8.57
CA SER A 97 17.54 -5.38 -8.15
C SER A 97 16.84 -5.00 -6.86
N ILE A 98 15.55 -5.34 -6.78
CA ILE A 98 14.72 -5.23 -5.60
C ILE A 98 14.14 -6.62 -5.30
N GLU A 99 14.46 -7.17 -4.14
CA GLU A 99 13.89 -8.43 -3.66
C GLU A 99 12.93 -8.11 -2.52
N MET A 100 11.69 -8.58 -2.65
CA MET A 100 10.62 -8.35 -1.68
C MET A 100 10.05 -9.68 -1.22
N ASN A 101 9.88 -9.84 0.08
CA ASN A 101 9.22 -10.99 0.68
C ASN A 101 8.16 -10.50 1.67
N PHE A 102 6.95 -11.09 1.59
CA PHE A 102 5.93 -10.90 2.61
C PHE A 102 5.08 -12.17 2.77
N VAL A 103 5.23 -12.84 3.88
CA VAL A 103 4.47 -14.06 4.21
C VAL A 103 3.74 -13.86 5.54
N THR A 104 2.49 -14.27 5.60
CA THR A 104 1.62 -14.05 6.76
C THR A 104 0.65 -15.22 6.99
N SER A 105 -0.10 -15.15 8.09
CA SER A 105 -1.13 -16.12 8.46
C SER A 105 -2.54 -15.51 8.54
N ASP A 106 -2.82 -14.45 7.78
CA ASP A 106 -4.05 -13.64 7.94
C ASP A 106 -5.36 -14.43 7.76
N VAL A 107 -5.38 -15.44 6.88
CA VAL A 107 -6.54 -16.33 6.72
C VAL A 107 -6.90 -17.02 8.04
N ARG A 108 -5.89 -17.49 8.78
CA ARG A 108 -6.11 -18.17 10.08
C ARG A 108 -6.66 -17.24 11.16
N ARG A 109 -6.34 -15.96 11.07
CA ARG A 109 -6.86 -14.93 11.97
C ARG A 109 -8.33 -14.62 11.69
N ARG A 110 -8.70 -14.51 10.42
CA ARG A 110 -10.04 -14.06 9.99
C ARG A 110 -11.00 -15.22 9.82
N GLY A 111 -10.52 -16.42 9.51
CA GLY A 111 -11.31 -17.56 9.09
C GLY A 111 -11.58 -17.57 7.58
N ALA A 112 -11.63 -18.75 6.99
CA ALA A 112 -11.77 -18.93 5.54
C ALA A 112 -13.08 -18.38 4.95
N SER A 113 -14.13 -18.26 5.78
CA SER A 113 -15.44 -17.71 5.35
C SER A 113 -15.52 -16.17 5.36
N HIS A 114 -14.41 -15.48 5.65
CA HIS A 114 -14.40 -14.03 5.64
C HIS A 114 -14.54 -13.51 4.20
N TYR A 115 -15.31 -12.42 4.00
CA TYR A 115 -15.60 -11.85 2.66
C TYR A 115 -14.36 -11.53 1.80
N LEU A 116 -13.22 -11.30 2.42
CA LEU A 116 -11.94 -11.07 1.73
C LEU A 116 -11.43 -12.30 0.96
N PHE A 117 -11.97 -13.49 1.23
CA PHE A 117 -11.62 -14.72 0.57
C PHE A 117 -12.75 -15.23 -0.34
N ASP A 118 -13.79 -14.42 -0.53
CA ASP A 118 -14.84 -14.63 -1.51
C ASP A 118 -14.43 -13.95 -2.83
N PRO A 119 -14.19 -14.72 -3.92
CA PRO A 119 -13.71 -14.17 -5.19
C PRO A 119 -14.68 -13.16 -5.82
N GLN A 120 -15.98 -13.24 -5.51
CA GLN A 120 -16.99 -12.34 -6.06
C GLN A 120 -16.98 -10.97 -5.37
N ILE A 121 -16.56 -10.92 -4.12
CA ILE A 121 -16.55 -9.68 -3.31
C ILE A 121 -15.18 -9.04 -3.33
N SER A 122 -14.12 -9.84 -3.12
CA SER A 122 -12.75 -9.34 -2.95
C SER A 122 -12.05 -8.99 -4.27
N GLY A 123 -12.47 -9.59 -5.39
CA GLY A 123 -11.81 -9.43 -6.68
C GLY A 123 -10.43 -10.09 -6.79
N GLY A 124 -10.01 -10.85 -5.77
CA GLY A 124 -8.74 -11.56 -5.68
C GLY A 124 -8.38 -11.90 -4.23
N GLY A 125 -7.27 -12.58 -4.02
CA GLY A 125 -6.82 -13.03 -2.71
C GLY A 125 -5.67 -12.21 -2.14
N PHE A 126 -4.56 -12.89 -1.89
CA PHE A 126 -3.39 -12.31 -1.25
C PHE A 126 -2.83 -11.09 -2.00
N PHE A 127 -2.72 -11.16 -3.33
CA PHE A 127 -2.16 -10.06 -4.13
C PHE A 127 -3.03 -8.81 -4.06
N ASN A 128 -4.33 -8.97 -4.15
CA ASN A 128 -5.25 -7.82 -4.09
C ASN A 128 -5.36 -7.25 -2.67
N TRP A 129 -5.34 -8.09 -1.64
CA TRP A 129 -5.62 -7.65 -0.28
C TRP A 129 -4.40 -7.15 0.51
N LEU A 130 -3.29 -7.89 0.47
CA LEU A 130 -2.09 -7.58 1.27
C LEU A 130 -0.89 -7.19 0.43
N ALA A 131 -0.59 -7.92 -0.64
CA ALA A 131 0.54 -7.59 -1.49
C ALA A 131 0.43 -6.20 -2.12
N CYS A 132 -0.79 -5.66 -2.30
CA CYS A 132 -1.01 -4.31 -2.80
C CYS A 132 -0.24 -3.24 -2.01
N HIS A 133 -0.07 -3.39 -0.69
CA HIS A 133 0.75 -2.49 0.11
C HIS A 133 2.22 -2.49 -0.32
N TYR A 134 2.77 -3.66 -0.62
CA TYR A 134 4.19 -3.84 -0.96
C TYR A 134 4.45 -3.46 -2.41
N LEU A 135 3.52 -3.76 -3.30
CA LEU A 135 3.57 -3.30 -4.69
C LEU A 135 3.45 -1.78 -4.78
N ASP A 136 2.58 -1.18 -3.97
CA ASP A 136 2.50 0.27 -3.81
C ASP A 136 3.82 0.87 -3.31
N LEU A 137 4.42 0.29 -2.27
CA LEU A 137 5.71 0.74 -1.76
C LEU A 137 6.84 0.61 -2.77
N LEU A 138 6.86 -0.44 -3.60
CA LEU A 138 7.84 -0.58 -4.66
C LEU A 138 7.82 0.64 -5.58
N LEU A 139 6.64 1.00 -6.07
CA LEU A 139 6.47 2.15 -6.97
C LEU A 139 6.80 3.47 -6.26
N TYR A 140 6.33 3.63 -5.03
CA TYR A 140 6.53 4.85 -4.25
C TYR A 140 8.00 5.10 -3.88
N VAL A 141 8.70 4.05 -3.43
CA VAL A 141 10.11 4.16 -3.00
C VAL A 141 11.06 4.33 -4.17
N THR A 142 10.80 3.63 -5.29
CA THR A 142 11.68 3.70 -6.46
C THR A 142 11.35 4.86 -7.38
N GLY A 143 10.11 5.36 -7.38
CA GLY A 143 9.62 6.32 -8.37
C GLY A 143 9.52 5.74 -9.79
N GLU A 144 9.62 4.42 -9.93
CA GLU A 144 9.66 3.71 -11.20
C GLU A 144 8.30 3.13 -11.58
N SER A 145 8.10 2.90 -12.87
CA SER A 145 6.95 2.17 -13.41
C SER A 145 7.32 0.73 -13.71
N VAL A 146 6.36 -0.20 -13.52
CA VAL A 146 6.47 -1.58 -13.97
C VAL A 146 6.09 -1.65 -15.45
N VAL A 147 7.00 -2.15 -16.29
CA VAL A 147 6.80 -2.25 -17.75
C VAL A 147 6.62 -3.69 -18.22
N GLY A 148 6.89 -4.69 -17.37
CA GLY A 148 6.69 -6.10 -17.66
C GLY A 148 6.49 -6.91 -16.38
N VAL A 149 5.69 -7.97 -16.45
CA VAL A 149 5.44 -8.88 -15.32
C VAL A 149 5.44 -10.33 -15.80
N THR A 150 6.17 -11.18 -15.07
CA THR A 150 6.05 -12.63 -15.16
C THR A 150 5.71 -13.15 -13.77
N ALA A 151 4.56 -13.81 -13.60
CA ALA A 151 4.08 -14.22 -12.28
C ALA A 151 3.43 -15.59 -12.31
N ARG A 152 3.45 -16.26 -11.15
CA ARG A 152 2.61 -17.38 -10.82
C ARG A 152 1.93 -17.10 -9.48
N ALA A 153 0.62 -16.90 -9.52
CA ALA A 153 -0.25 -16.83 -8.36
C ALA A 153 -1.22 -18.02 -8.40
N ASP A 154 -1.45 -18.64 -7.27
CA ASP A 154 -2.31 -19.83 -7.19
C ASP A 154 -2.82 -20.01 -5.76
N ASN A 155 -3.78 -20.91 -5.59
CA ASN A 155 -4.09 -21.47 -4.28
C ASN A 155 -3.23 -22.72 -4.08
N PHE A 156 -2.23 -22.62 -3.19
CA PHE A 156 -1.30 -23.71 -2.86
C PHE A 156 -1.87 -24.67 -1.82
N GLY A 157 -3.12 -24.45 -1.40
CA GLY A 157 -3.85 -25.36 -0.50
C GLY A 157 -3.45 -25.25 0.97
N VAL A 158 -2.85 -24.12 1.38
CA VAL A 158 -2.48 -23.90 2.79
C VAL A 158 -3.69 -23.57 3.64
N SER A 159 -4.73 -23.00 3.04
CA SER A 159 -6.01 -22.67 3.67
C SER A 159 -7.16 -23.03 2.75
N ASP A 160 -8.32 -23.37 3.33
CA ASP A 160 -9.55 -23.68 2.59
C ASP A 160 -10.24 -22.38 2.15
N ILE A 161 -9.67 -21.73 1.13
CA ILE A 161 -10.18 -20.48 0.51
C ILE A 161 -10.25 -20.67 -1.00
N GLU A 162 -11.10 -19.89 -1.68
CA GLU A 162 -11.32 -20.00 -3.14
C GLU A 162 -10.44 -19.06 -3.98
N VAL A 163 -9.84 -18.05 -3.35
CA VAL A 163 -8.94 -17.09 -4.00
C VAL A 163 -7.48 -17.57 -3.94
N GLU A 164 -6.57 -16.93 -4.66
CA GLU A 164 -5.15 -17.25 -4.56
C GLU A 164 -4.63 -16.95 -3.14
N ASP A 165 -3.88 -17.88 -2.56
CA ASP A 165 -3.29 -17.74 -1.24
C ASP A 165 -1.88 -17.14 -1.29
N GLY A 166 -1.30 -16.95 -2.47
CA GLY A 166 -0.01 -16.33 -2.65
C GLY A 166 0.60 -16.57 -4.03
N GLY A 167 1.88 -16.26 -4.16
CA GLY A 167 2.60 -16.43 -5.42
C GLY A 167 3.95 -15.77 -5.47
N VAL A 168 4.52 -15.77 -6.67
CA VAL A 168 5.79 -15.15 -7.02
C VAL A 168 5.60 -14.28 -8.25
N ALA A 169 6.15 -13.09 -8.23
CA ALA A 169 6.19 -12.18 -9.39
C ALA A 169 7.62 -11.69 -9.65
N ILE A 170 7.97 -11.58 -10.93
CA ILE A 170 9.15 -10.88 -11.42
C ILE A 170 8.63 -9.69 -12.23
N MET A 171 9.13 -8.51 -11.93
CA MET A 171 8.69 -7.25 -12.52
C MET A 171 9.89 -6.53 -13.16
N ASP A 172 9.74 -6.13 -14.41
CA ASP A 172 10.69 -5.28 -15.10
C ASP A 172 10.33 -3.82 -14.80
N LEU A 173 11.28 -3.06 -14.24
CA LEU A 173 11.11 -1.62 -13.99
C LEU A 173 11.60 -0.80 -15.17
N GLN A 174 11.03 0.38 -15.38
CA GLN A 174 11.36 1.25 -16.52
C GLN A 174 12.85 1.63 -16.57
N CYS A 175 13.52 1.80 -15.42
CA CYS A 175 14.97 2.06 -15.37
C CYS A 175 15.83 0.85 -15.75
N GLY A 176 15.22 -0.33 -15.99
CA GLY A 176 15.89 -1.58 -16.31
C GLY A 176 16.31 -2.41 -15.10
N ALA A 177 15.91 -2.03 -13.88
CA ALA A 177 16.07 -2.87 -12.70
C ALA A 177 15.02 -3.98 -12.68
N LEU A 178 15.34 -5.11 -12.01
CA LEU A 178 14.42 -6.21 -11.77
C LEU A 178 13.90 -6.15 -10.33
N ALA A 179 12.58 -6.28 -10.17
CA ALA A 179 11.98 -6.49 -8.86
C ALA A 179 11.37 -7.89 -8.79
N THR A 180 11.51 -8.54 -7.62
CA THR A 180 10.87 -9.82 -7.35
C THR A 180 10.01 -9.70 -6.11
N PHE A 181 8.86 -10.36 -6.13
CA PHE A 181 7.97 -10.44 -4.97
C PHE A 181 7.61 -11.90 -4.70
N VAL A 182 7.78 -12.32 -3.47
CA VAL A 182 7.34 -13.63 -2.98
C VAL A 182 6.45 -13.41 -1.78
N GLY A 183 5.23 -13.92 -1.81
CA GLY A 183 4.36 -13.74 -0.65
C GLY A 183 3.12 -14.62 -0.66
N GLY A 184 2.52 -14.75 0.53
CA GLY A 184 1.33 -15.57 0.70
C GLY A 184 0.86 -15.71 2.14
N TYR A 185 -0.28 -16.36 2.31
CA TYR A 185 -0.87 -16.74 3.61
C TYR A 185 -0.27 -18.04 4.18
N TRP A 186 1.02 -18.25 4.05
CA TRP A 186 1.67 -19.57 4.18
C TRP A 186 2.21 -19.87 5.57
N ILE A 187 2.19 -18.94 6.50
CA ILE A 187 2.68 -19.16 7.86
C ILE A 187 1.61 -19.88 8.69
N PRO A 188 1.94 -21.00 9.38
CA PRO A 188 0.95 -21.83 10.08
C PRO A 188 0.44 -21.23 11.40
N ARG A 189 1.11 -20.22 11.95
CA ARG A 189 0.76 -19.55 13.20
C ARG A 189 0.58 -18.05 12.96
N TRP A 190 -0.07 -17.36 13.91
CA TRP A 190 -0.12 -15.92 13.91
C TRP A 190 1.29 -15.33 13.91
N ALA A 191 1.71 -14.87 12.80
CA ALA A 191 3.01 -14.24 12.55
C ALA A 191 3.00 -13.55 11.18
N GLY A 192 3.99 -12.73 10.93
CA GLY A 192 4.32 -12.15 9.63
C GLY A 192 5.83 -12.17 9.43
N GLU A 193 6.25 -12.28 8.20
CA GLU A 193 7.62 -12.16 7.75
C GLU A 193 7.66 -11.17 6.60
N ALA A 194 8.41 -10.08 6.75
CA ALA A 194 8.58 -9.09 5.70
C ALA A 194 10.05 -8.66 5.66
N HIS A 195 10.69 -8.79 4.51
CA HIS A 195 12.02 -8.24 4.30
C HIS A 195 12.24 -7.89 2.83
N TRP A 196 13.01 -6.84 2.64
CA TRP A 196 13.41 -6.36 1.34
C TRP A 196 14.92 -6.24 1.25
N THR A 197 15.44 -6.38 0.04
CA THR A 197 16.82 -6.01 -0.29
C THR A 197 16.78 -5.19 -1.56
N ILE A 198 17.27 -3.95 -1.50
CA ILE A 198 17.39 -3.07 -2.66
C ILE A 198 18.86 -2.88 -2.97
N ARG A 199 19.26 -3.12 -4.21
CA ARG A 199 20.65 -3.01 -4.66
C ARG A 199 20.75 -2.01 -5.79
N GLY A 200 21.64 -1.05 -5.59
CA GLY A 200 22.11 -0.14 -6.64
C GLY A 200 23.60 -0.32 -6.91
N SER A 201 24.14 0.43 -7.86
CA SER A 201 25.57 0.37 -8.21
C SER A 201 26.48 0.97 -7.13
N GLU A 202 25.96 1.83 -6.28
CA GLU A 202 26.72 2.55 -5.26
C GLU A 202 26.37 2.12 -3.82
N ARG A 203 25.13 1.69 -3.59
CA ARG A 203 24.62 1.27 -2.28
C ARG A 203 23.66 0.11 -2.39
N TRP A 204 23.54 -0.61 -1.29
CA TRP A 204 22.45 -1.55 -1.09
C TRP A 204 21.90 -1.41 0.34
N VAL A 205 20.67 -1.85 0.53
CA VAL A 205 19.98 -1.80 1.82
C VAL A 205 19.24 -3.10 2.09
N ARG A 206 19.21 -3.53 3.34
CA ARG A 206 18.23 -4.46 3.86
C ARG A 206 17.18 -3.65 4.61
N TRP A 207 15.93 -3.98 4.37
CA TRP A 207 14.80 -3.28 4.95
C TRP A 207 13.71 -4.28 5.35
N ASP A 208 13.19 -4.11 6.58
CA ASP A 208 12.06 -4.87 7.12
C ASP A 208 10.85 -3.94 7.23
N PRO A 209 10.07 -3.75 6.13
CA PRO A 209 8.92 -2.88 6.16
C PRO A 209 7.80 -3.48 7.02
N GLY A 210 7.12 -2.65 7.80
CA GLY A 210 5.93 -3.04 8.55
C GLY A 210 6.16 -3.92 9.76
N ARG A 211 7.29 -3.85 10.37
CA ARG A 211 7.53 -4.50 11.65
C ARG A 211 6.61 -3.88 12.70
N GLU A 212 5.77 -4.70 13.34
CA GLU A 212 4.60 -4.26 14.13
C GLU A 212 4.89 -3.19 15.18
N ASP A 213 6.06 -3.20 15.80
CA ASP A 213 6.35 -2.30 16.92
C ASP A 213 7.29 -1.13 16.57
N THR A 214 7.88 -1.09 15.37
CA THR A 214 8.97 -0.14 15.08
C THR A 214 8.90 0.53 13.70
N GLY A 215 7.89 0.30 12.86
CA GLY A 215 7.89 0.81 11.47
C GLY A 215 9.01 0.26 10.59
N GLY A 216 9.88 -0.59 11.12
CA GLY A 216 10.96 -1.24 10.41
C GLY A 216 12.37 -0.70 10.72
N ALA A 217 13.34 -1.27 10.02
CA ALA A 217 14.74 -0.88 10.12
C ALA A 217 15.40 -0.89 8.74
N LEU A 218 16.31 0.04 8.51
CA LEU A 218 17.17 0.10 7.33
C LEU A 218 18.62 -0.18 7.73
N ASP A 219 19.18 -1.26 7.18
CA ASP A 219 20.62 -1.51 7.25
C ASP A 219 21.23 -1.07 5.92
N ILE A 220 21.88 0.09 5.90
CA ILE A 220 22.39 0.75 4.69
C ILE A 220 23.89 0.50 4.55
N HIS A 221 24.28 0.03 3.38
CA HIS A 221 25.67 -0.27 3.04
C HIS A 221 26.13 0.61 1.87
N GLY A 222 27.13 1.44 2.14
CA GLY A 222 27.65 2.42 1.21
C GLY A 222 28.85 1.94 0.39
N PRO A 223 29.42 2.84 -0.42
CA PRO A 223 30.54 2.54 -1.33
C PRO A 223 31.90 2.48 -0.63
N GLN A 224 31.95 2.45 0.67
CA GLN A 224 33.20 2.38 1.44
C GLN A 224 33.94 1.06 1.11
N PRO A 225 35.24 1.07 0.86
CA PRO A 225 36.00 -0.09 0.47
C PRO A 225 36.23 -1.11 1.60
N GLN A 226 35.55 -1.00 2.69
CA GLN A 226 35.69 -1.90 3.84
C GLN A 226 34.66 -3.03 3.79
N TRP A 227 35.09 -4.23 4.03
CA TRP A 227 34.40 -5.51 3.89
C TRP A 227 33.12 -5.65 4.70
N TYR A 228 32.87 -4.79 5.67
CA TYR A 228 31.76 -4.78 6.59
C TYR A 228 31.24 -3.37 6.88
N ALA A 229 31.45 -2.47 5.93
CA ALA A 229 31.02 -1.09 6.12
C ALA A 229 29.52 -0.94 6.00
N MET A 230 28.82 -1.23 7.08
CA MET A 230 27.50 -0.67 7.28
C MET A 230 27.65 0.85 7.37
N GLU A 231 27.09 1.57 6.41
CA GLU A 231 27.16 3.03 6.38
C GLU A 231 26.28 3.63 7.46
N ASP A 232 25.10 3.09 7.64
CA ASP A 232 24.11 3.58 8.59
C ASP A 232 23.11 2.49 8.97
N VAL A 233 22.60 2.55 10.18
CA VAL A 233 21.45 1.79 10.67
C VAL A 233 20.39 2.78 11.10
N TYR A 234 19.26 2.75 10.43
CA TYR A 234 18.12 3.60 10.79
C TYR A 234 16.97 2.74 11.28
N ASN A 235 16.44 3.08 12.44
CA ASN A 235 15.23 2.46 12.99
C ASN A 235 14.11 3.49 13.00
N SER A 236 12.95 3.12 12.51
CA SER A 236 11.75 3.93 12.69
C SER A 236 11.44 4.13 14.17
N PRO A 237 10.91 5.30 14.53
CA PRO A 237 10.39 5.52 15.89
C PRO A 237 9.36 4.45 16.28
N VAL A 238 9.29 4.15 17.56
CA VAL A 238 8.26 3.27 18.11
C VAL A 238 6.89 3.89 17.86
N ASN A 239 5.97 3.10 17.31
CA ASN A 239 4.60 3.51 17.12
C ASN A 239 3.80 3.26 18.42
N ASP A 240 3.68 4.29 19.26
CA ASP A 240 2.94 4.26 20.54
C ASP A 240 1.53 4.85 20.45
N THR A 241 1.13 5.28 19.26
CA THR A 241 -0.21 5.87 19.03
C THR A 241 -1.26 4.78 18.91
N SER A 242 -2.29 4.85 19.73
CA SER A 242 -3.43 3.93 19.66
C SER A 242 -4.33 4.22 18.45
N GLY A 243 -4.96 3.17 17.92
CA GLY A 243 -5.92 3.25 16.81
C GLY A 243 -5.42 2.59 15.53
N TYR A 244 -6.24 2.64 14.50
CA TYR A 244 -5.93 2.04 13.20
C TYR A 244 -4.70 2.70 12.55
N GLY A 245 -3.71 1.89 12.23
CA GLY A 245 -2.46 2.38 11.64
C GLY A 245 -1.57 3.20 12.58
N GLY A 246 -1.97 3.41 13.83
CA GLY A 246 -1.17 4.17 14.80
C GLY A 246 -0.75 5.54 14.26
N THR A 247 0.50 5.91 14.46
CA THR A 247 1.08 7.17 13.97
C THR A 247 0.95 7.34 12.46
N LEU A 248 1.07 6.25 11.68
CA LEU A 248 0.94 6.31 10.22
C LEU A 248 -0.48 6.64 9.78
N GLY A 249 -1.50 6.06 10.46
CA GLY A 249 -2.90 6.37 10.22
C GLY A 249 -3.23 7.82 10.56
N VAL A 250 -2.70 8.35 11.66
CA VAL A 250 -2.86 9.77 12.03
C VAL A 250 -2.22 10.68 10.98
N SER A 251 -1.01 10.35 10.52
CA SER A 251 -0.34 11.13 9.49
C SER A 251 -1.10 11.15 8.16
N LEU A 252 -1.66 10.00 7.77
CA LEU A 252 -2.50 9.87 6.58
C LEU A 252 -3.77 10.73 6.69
N LEU A 253 -4.44 10.70 7.84
CA LEU A 253 -5.63 11.52 8.07
C LEU A 253 -5.31 13.01 8.09
N ASN A 254 -4.24 13.42 8.73
CA ASN A 254 -3.83 14.83 8.77
C ASN A 254 -3.50 15.37 7.38
N ASP A 255 -2.79 14.61 6.55
CA ASP A 255 -2.51 14.98 5.17
C ASP A 255 -3.80 15.15 4.34
N TRP A 256 -4.79 14.29 4.54
CA TRP A 256 -6.09 14.42 3.90
C TRP A 256 -6.87 15.65 4.39
N PHE A 257 -6.89 15.91 5.69
CA PHE A 257 -7.51 17.12 6.25
C PHE A 257 -6.82 18.39 5.75
N ASP A 258 -5.48 18.41 5.70
CA ASP A 258 -4.74 19.56 5.17
C ASP A 258 -5.05 19.83 3.69
N CYS A 259 -5.31 18.77 2.91
CA CYS A 259 -5.78 18.90 1.53
C CYS A 259 -7.21 19.46 1.46
N ILE A 260 -8.13 18.97 2.29
CA ILE A 260 -9.51 19.48 2.37
C ILE A 260 -9.52 20.97 2.76
N GLU A 261 -8.67 21.36 3.69
CA GLU A 261 -8.55 22.75 4.17
C GLU A 261 -7.76 23.66 3.20
N GLY A 262 -7.24 23.12 2.08
CA GLY A 262 -6.48 23.85 1.08
C GLY A 262 -5.07 24.29 1.55
N LYS A 263 -4.51 23.63 2.56
CA LYS A 263 -3.13 23.87 3.04
C LYS A 263 -2.09 23.21 2.15
N VAL A 264 -2.45 22.13 1.47
CA VAL A 264 -1.65 21.41 0.47
C VAL A 264 -2.47 21.20 -0.79
N ASP A 265 -1.82 21.20 -1.95
CA ASP A 265 -2.50 21.09 -3.25
C ASP A 265 -3.01 19.67 -3.54
N ALA A 266 -2.36 18.66 -3.00
CA ALA A 266 -2.74 17.25 -3.18
C ALA A 266 -2.25 16.39 -2.00
N CYS A 267 -3.02 15.36 -1.67
CA CYS A 267 -2.61 14.36 -0.70
C CYS A 267 -1.44 13.50 -1.24
N ARG A 268 -0.62 12.97 -0.34
CA ARG A 268 0.51 12.10 -0.69
C ARG A 268 0.11 10.85 -1.48
N ASN A 269 -1.06 10.30 -1.20
CA ASN A 269 -1.60 9.11 -1.85
C ASN A 269 -2.66 9.44 -2.91
N THR A 270 -2.69 10.66 -3.40
CA THR A 270 -3.56 11.01 -4.54
C THR A 270 -3.20 10.12 -5.73
N ALA A 271 -4.20 9.66 -6.44
CA ALA A 271 -4.01 8.91 -7.68
C ALA A 271 -3.24 9.76 -8.69
N GLN A 272 -2.09 9.28 -9.11
CA GLN A 272 -1.26 9.88 -10.16
C GLN A 272 -1.43 9.08 -11.46
#